data_85365310f0a638674d1b12b50b870cda
#
_entry.id   85365310f0a638674d1b12b50b870cda
#
_cell.length_a   1.000
_cell.length_b   1.000
_cell.length_c   1.000
_cell.angle_alpha   90.00
_cell.angle_beta   90.00
_cell.angle_gamma   90.00
#
_symmetry.space_group_name_H-M   'P 1'
#
loop_
_entity.id
_entity.type
_entity.pdbx_description
1 polymer ?
#
loop_
_entity_poly.entity_id
_entity_poly.type
_entity_poly.pdbx_seq_one_letter_code
_entity_poly.pdbx_strand_id
1 'polypeptide(L)'
;MRRILVLNGPNINMLGTREKAIYGRRDYDSLCAYIRSAAARLGVEGELLQSNYEGDIVTAIQKAYGAFDGIVINPAAFTHYSVAILDALKAVNIPAIEVHISNIHQREEFRHHSVTVAGCIGQICGLGFAGYALALEALAVYEPEA
;
A
#
# COMPACT_ATOMS: atom_id res chain seq x y z
N MET A 1 -15.29 8.70 -11.53
CA MET A 1 -13.98 8.00 -11.45
C MET A 1 -13.53 7.98 -10.00
N ARG A 2 -13.27 6.80 -9.47
CA ARG A 2 -12.77 6.66 -8.10
C ARG A 2 -11.34 7.15 -8.00
N ARG A 3 -11.04 7.82 -6.91
CA ARG A 3 -9.69 8.29 -6.59
C ARG A 3 -9.09 7.39 -5.51
N ILE A 4 -7.94 6.83 -5.78
CA ILE A 4 -7.26 5.90 -4.87
C ILE A 4 -5.88 6.43 -4.54
N LEU A 5 -5.61 6.54 -3.23
CA LEU A 5 -4.30 6.93 -2.72
C LEU A 5 -3.46 5.67 -2.53
N VAL A 6 -2.27 5.67 -3.11
CA VAL A 6 -1.30 4.58 -2.93
C VAL A 6 -0.15 5.09 -2.07
N LEU A 7 -0.07 4.54 -0.85
CA LEU A 7 0.93 4.94 0.14
C LEU A 7 2.01 3.87 0.27
N ASN A 8 3.26 4.27 0.12
CA ASN A 8 4.42 3.41 0.30
C ASN A 8 5.27 3.92 1.48
N GLY A 9 5.59 3.02 2.37
CA GLY A 9 6.34 3.30 3.59
C GLY A 9 7.86 3.27 3.40
N PRO A 10 8.59 3.13 4.52
CA PRO A 10 10.05 3.30 4.51
C PRO A 10 10.75 2.26 3.66
N ASN A 11 11.81 2.70 3.02
CA ASN A 11 12.72 1.91 2.19
C ASN A 11 12.13 1.42 0.87
N ILE A 12 10.86 1.65 0.58
CA ILE A 12 10.29 1.28 -0.73
C ILE A 12 10.96 2.07 -1.85
N ASN A 13 11.37 3.31 -1.59
CA ASN A 13 12.16 4.13 -2.53
C ASN A 13 13.52 3.51 -2.87
N MET A 14 14.00 2.57 -2.06
CA MET A 14 15.28 1.89 -2.26
C MET A 14 15.17 0.58 -3.03
N LEU A 15 13.99 0.24 -3.55
CA LEU A 15 13.81 -0.96 -4.38
C LEU A 15 14.81 -0.98 -5.52
N GLY A 16 15.42 -2.16 -5.73
CA GLY A 16 16.34 -2.39 -6.84
C GLY A 16 17.75 -1.88 -6.63
N THR A 17 18.05 -1.17 -5.52
CA THR A 17 19.40 -0.63 -5.28
C THR A 17 20.33 -1.65 -4.62
N ARG A 18 19.82 -2.58 -3.81
CA ARG A 18 20.64 -3.51 -3.02
C ARG A 18 20.89 -4.85 -3.69
N GLU A 19 19.99 -5.31 -4.54
CA GLU A 19 20.02 -6.68 -5.06
C GLU A 19 19.60 -6.72 -6.54
N LYS A 20 20.21 -5.87 -7.37
CA LYS A 20 19.91 -5.80 -8.81
C LYS A 20 20.02 -7.15 -9.51
N ALA A 21 20.88 -8.05 -9.03
CA ALA A 21 21.03 -9.39 -9.61
C ALA A 21 19.87 -10.33 -9.30
N ILE A 22 19.13 -10.09 -8.17
CA ILE A 22 18.00 -10.92 -7.74
C ILE A 22 16.67 -10.34 -8.22
N TYR A 23 16.50 -9.02 -8.10
CA TYR A 23 15.23 -8.34 -8.41
C TYR A 23 15.21 -7.71 -9.81
N GLY A 24 16.33 -7.80 -10.57
CA GLY A 24 16.41 -7.24 -11.91
C GLY A 24 16.28 -5.72 -11.93
N ARG A 25 15.56 -5.19 -12.94
CA ARG A 25 15.32 -3.76 -13.12
C ARG A 25 14.07 -3.26 -12.40
N ARG A 26 13.55 -3.99 -11.42
CA ARG A 26 12.35 -3.62 -10.69
C ARG A 26 12.69 -2.67 -9.55
N ASP A 27 12.95 -1.42 -9.91
CA ASP A 27 13.20 -0.33 -8.97
C ASP A 27 11.92 0.41 -8.61
N TYR A 28 12.05 1.47 -7.81
CA TYR A 28 10.91 2.27 -7.37
C TYR A 28 10.21 2.96 -8.54
N ASP A 29 10.96 3.50 -9.50
CA ASP A 29 10.36 4.15 -10.67
C ASP A 29 9.55 3.17 -11.50
N SER A 30 10.04 1.94 -11.66
CA SER A 30 9.31 0.85 -12.31
C SER A 30 8.02 0.51 -11.55
N LEU A 31 8.05 0.50 -10.23
CA LEU A 31 6.85 0.30 -9.40
C LEU A 31 5.84 1.40 -9.63
N CYS A 32 6.26 2.64 -9.60
CA CYS A 32 5.36 3.79 -9.84
C CYS A 32 4.72 3.71 -11.23
N ALA A 33 5.52 3.42 -12.25
CA ALA A 33 5.01 3.26 -13.63
C ALA A 33 4.00 2.11 -13.72
N TYR A 34 4.29 0.99 -13.06
CA TYR A 34 3.40 -0.17 -13.02
C TYR A 34 2.05 0.19 -12.37
N ILE A 35 2.08 0.88 -11.24
CA ILE A 35 0.87 1.28 -10.52
C ILE A 35 0.04 2.26 -11.37
N ARG A 36 0.68 3.26 -11.99
CA ARG A 36 -0.02 4.23 -12.85
C ARG A 36 -0.65 3.56 -14.05
N SER A 37 0.05 2.62 -14.66
CA SER A 37 -0.47 1.85 -15.80
C SER A 37 -1.69 1.02 -15.39
N ALA A 38 -1.62 0.35 -14.25
CA ALA A 38 -2.74 -0.43 -13.70
C ALA A 38 -3.96 0.47 -13.40
N ALA A 39 -3.74 1.62 -12.79
CA ALA A 39 -4.81 2.57 -12.49
C ALA A 39 -5.51 3.05 -13.78
N ALA A 40 -4.72 3.40 -14.80
CA ALA A 40 -5.26 3.82 -16.10
C ALA A 40 -6.11 2.70 -16.74
N ARG A 41 -5.60 1.48 -16.74
CA ARG A 41 -6.32 0.31 -17.29
C ARG A 41 -7.63 0.05 -16.54
N LEU A 42 -7.66 0.28 -15.24
CA LEU A 42 -8.83 0.04 -14.38
C LEU A 42 -9.81 1.23 -14.36
N GLY A 43 -9.46 2.35 -14.98
CA GLY A 43 -10.30 3.53 -14.99
C GLY A 43 -10.41 4.23 -13.65
N VAL A 44 -9.39 4.13 -12.80
CA VAL A 44 -9.31 4.85 -11.53
C VAL A 44 -8.21 5.90 -11.56
N GLU A 45 -8.35 6.94 -10.76
CA GLU A 45 -7.31 7.94 -10.57
C GLU A 45 -6.42 7.52 -9.41
N GLY A 46 -5.16 7.22 -9.69
CA GLY A 46 -4.19 6.82 -8.68
C GLY A 46 -3.25 7.95 -8.33
N GLU A 47 -3.11 8.26 -7.05
CA GLU A 47 -2.11 9.20 -6.56
C GLU A 47 -1.14 8.46 -5.65
N LEU A 48 0.17 8.62 -5.92
CA LEU A 48 1.22 7.87 -5.23
C LEU A 48 2.00 8.79 -4.30
N LEU A 49 2.28 8.27 -3.10
CA LEU A 49 3.14 8.93 -2.14
C LEU A 49 4.04 7.89 -1.47
N GLN A 50 5.30 8.23 -1.28
CA GLN A 50 6.25 7.42 -0.53
C GLN A 50 6.90 8.28 0.56
N SER A 51 7.05 7.74 1.75
CA SER A 51 7.80 8.41 2.81
C SER A 51 8.43 7.40 3.75
N ASN A 52 9.60 7.78 4.27
CA ASN A 52 10.29 7.04 5.33
C ASN A 52 9.82 7.47 6.72
N TYR A 53 8.96 8.47 6.81
CA TYR A 53 8.51 9.04 8.09
C TYR A 53 7.10 8.59 8.41
N GLU A 54 6.93 8.01 9.60
CA GLU A 54 5.63 7.55 10.07
C GLU A 54 4.59 8.67 10.08
N GLY A 55 4.99 9.87 10.55
CA GLY A 55 4.10 11.04 10.59
C GLY A 55 3.60 11.47 9.23
N ASP A 56 4.41 11.34 8.19
CA ASP A 56 3.97 11.64 6.82
C ASP A 56 2.87 10.69 6.36
N ILE A 57 3.01 9.41 6.68
CA ILE A 57 2.00 8.39 6.34
C ILE A 57 0.69 8.68 7.08
N VAL A 58 0.77 8.94 8.38
CA VAL A 58 -0.40 9.30 9.20
C VAL A 58 -1.10 10.54 8.64
N THR A 59 -0.35 11.59 8.31
CA THR A 59 -0.90 12.82 7.75
C THR A 59 -1.54 12.59 6.39
N ALA A 60 -0.92 11.78 5.53
CA ALA A 60 -1.47 11.45 4.21
C ALA A 60 -2.81 10.70 4.35
N ILE A 61 -2.92 9.77 5.30
CA ILE A 61 -4.17 9.07 5.57
C ILE A 61 -5.24 10.05 6.03
N GLN A 62 -4.91 10.95 6.96
CA GLN A 62 -5.84 11.97 7.45
C GLN A 62 -6.35 12.88 6.32
N LYS A 63 -5.46 13.31 5.44
CA LYS A 63 -5.79 14.16 4.28
C LYS A 63 -6.62 13.43 3.22
N ALA A 64 -6.62 12.10 3.24
CA ALA A 64 -7.44 11.31 2.32
C ALA A 64 -8.92 11.41 2.65
N TYR A 65 -9.28 11.76 3.87
CA TYR A 65 -10.68 11.91 4.28
C TYR A 65 -11.40 12.96 3.43
N GLY A 66 -12.47 12.54 2.77
CA GLY A 66 -13.22 13.38 1.86
C GLY A 66 -12.58 13.66 0.51
N ALA A 67 -11.36 13.13 0.26
CA ALA A 67 -10.61 13.36 -0.97
C ALA A 67 -10.40 12.08 -1.80
N PHE A 68 -10.36 10.92 -1.15
CA PHE A 68 -10.13 9.63 -1.81
C PHE A 68 -11.20 8.63 -1.46
N ASP A 69 -11.46 7.71 -2.39
CA ASP A 69 -12.46 6.65 -2.25
C ASP A 69 -11.86 5.35 -1.73
N GLY A 70 -10.54 5.21 -1.82
CA GLY A 70 -9.83 4.02 -1.35
C GLY A 70 -8.36 4.31 -1.10
N ILE A 71 -7.73 3.45 -0.31
CA ILE A 71 -6.31 3.51 0.02
C ILE A 71 -5.68 2.15 -0.24
N VAL A 72 -4.60 2.13 -1.02
CA VAL A 72 -3.67 1.00 -1.09
C VAL A 72 -2.46 1.38 -0.25
N ILE A 73 -2.15 0.62 0.78
CA ILE A 73 -1.05 0.95 1.68
C ILE A 73 -0.06 -0.21 1.77
N ASN A 74 1.21 0.09 1.49
CA ASN A 74 2.34 -0.76 1.84
C ASN A 74 3.11 -0.06 2.96
N PRO A 75 2.80 -0.37 4.22
CA PRO A 75 3.46 0.29 5.35
C PRO A 75 4.93 -0.13 5.51
N ALA A 76 5.38 -1.14 4.76
CA ALA A 76 6.71 -1.74 4.91
C ALA A 76 6.94 -2.14 6.38
N ALA A 77 8.09 -1.81 6.96
CA ALA A 77 8.38 -2.20 8.34
C ALA A 77 7.42 -1.61 9.38
N PHE A 78 6.78 -0.48 9.09
CA PHE A 78 5.80 0.10 10.01
C PHE A 78 4.62 -0.83 10.28
N THR A 79 4.32 -1.76 9.38
CA THR A 79 3.22 -2.71 9.55
C THR A 79 3.34 -3.52 10.85
N HIS A 80 4.58 -3.76 11.30
CA HIS A 80 4.84 -4.64 12.44
C HIS A 80 4.67 -3.95 13.79
N TYR A 81 4.58 -2.61 13.84
CA TYR A 81 4.55 -1.91 15.11
C TYR A 81 3.79 -0.58 15.13
N SER A 82 3.37 -0.04 14.00
CA SER A 82 2.76 1.30 14.00
C SER A 82 1.28 1.27 14.36
N VAL A 83 1.01 1.44 15.64
CA VAL A 83 -0.36 1.68 16.13
C VAL A 83 -0.89 3.02 15.62
N ALA A 84 -0.01 4.02 15.42
CA ALA A 84 -0.41 5.32 14.89
C ALA A 84 -1.02 5.22 13.49
N ILE A 85 -0.43 4.42 12.61
CA ILE A 85 -0.98 4.17 11.27
C ILE A 85 -2.31 3.41 11.36
N LEU A 86 -2.38 2.38 12.20
CA LEU A 86 -3.63 1.66 12.45
C LEU A 86 -4.75 2.62 12.86
N ASP A 87 -4.46 3.47 13.84
CA ASP A 87 -5.46 4.41 14.35
C ASP A 87 -5.90 5.42 13.28
N ALA A 88 -4.97 5.89 12.44
CA ALA A 88 -5.29 6.80 11.34
C ALA A 88 -6.22 6.13 10.31
N LEU A 89 -5.94 4.88 9.94
CA LEU A 89 -6.79 4.11 9.01
C LEU A 89 -8.21 3.96 9.56
N LYS A 90 -8.34 3.64 10.85
CA LYS A 90 -9.64 3.51 11.51
C LYS A 90 -10.37 4.85 11.61
N ALA A 91 -9.64 5.93 11.87
CA ALA A 91 -10.23 7.26 12.04
C ALA A 91 -10.88 7.76 10.76
N VAL A 92 -10.26 7.57 9.60
CA VAL A 92 -10.82 8.04 8.33
C VAL A 92 -11.86 7.07 7.76
N ASN A 93 -11.79 5.80 8.12
CA ASN A 93 -12.74 4.77 7.70
C ASN A 93 -12.95 4.70 6.18
N ILE A 94 -11.86 4.91 5.43
CA ILE A 94 -11.84 4.73 3.97
C ILE A 94 -11.45 3.28 3.70
N PRO A 95 -12.09 2.56 2.76
CA PRO A 95 -11.67 1.21 2.41
C PRO A 95 -10.18 1.18 2.05
N ALA A 96 -9.41 0.40 2.80
CA ALA A 96 -7.97 0.29 2.60
C ALA A 96 -7.57 -1.17 2.42
N ILE A 97 -6.62 -1.42 1.53
CA ILE A 97 -6.01 -2.74 1.33
C ILE A 97 -4.53 -2.62 1.61
N GLU A 98 -4.03 -3.47 2.50
CA GLU A 98 -2.60 -3.55 2.80
C GLU A 98 -1.92 -4.46 1.79
N VAL A 99 -0.78 -4.00 1.23
CA VAL A 99 -0.01 -4.75 0.24
C VAL A 99 1.42 -4.91 0.73
N HIS A 100 1.96 -6.11 0.59
CA HIS A 100 3.38 -6.40 0.77
C HIS A 100 3.91 -7.08 -0.48
N ILE A 101 5.04 -6.59 -1.00
CA ILE A 101 5.70 -7.16 -2.18
C ILE A 101 6.18 -8.57 -1.89
N SER A 102 6.85 -8.76 -0.74
CA SER A 102 7.31 -10.07 -0.30
C SER A 102 6.21 -10.82 0.47
N ASN A 103 6.33 -12.15 0.50
CA ASN A 103 5.52 -12.94 1.41
C ASN A 103 6.11 -12.83 2.82
N ILE A 104 5.50 -11.98 3.65
CA ILE A 104 5.97 -11.72 5.01
C ILE A 104 5.98 -12.97 5.89
N HIS A 105 5.17 -13.98 5.55
CA HIS A 105 5.07 -15.23 6.29
C HIS A 105 6.23 -16.18 6.02
N GLN A 106 7.04 -15.92 5.00
CA GLN A 106 8.26 -16.65 4.67
C GLN A 106 9.54 -16.00 5.21
N ARG A 107 9.40 -14.87 5.87
CA ARG A 107 10.52 -14.10 6.42
C ARG A 107 10.67 -14.35 7.92
N GLU A 108 11.43 -13.52 8.62
CA GLU A 108 11.65 -13.67 10.06
C GLU A 108 10.33 -13.62 10.83
N GLU A 109 10.24 -14.35 11.92
CA GLU A 109 9.00 -14.49 12.69
C GLU A 109 8.38 -13.14 13.09
N PHE A 110 9.21 -12.15 13.44
CA PHE A 110 8.68 -10.83 13.84
C PHE A 110 7.96 -10.10 12.68
N ARG A 111 8.13 -10.55 11.43
CA ARG A 111 7.44 -9.98 10.28
C ARG A 111 6.10 -10.65 9.97
N HIS A 112 5.78 -11.73 10.68
CA HIS A 112 4.54 -12.47 10.41
C HIS A 112 3.29 -11.73 10.90
N HIS A 113 3.45 -10.77 11.82
CA HIS A 113 2.33 -10.03 12.39
C HIS A 113 2.26 -8.62 11.81
N SER A 114 1.06 -8.24 11.36
CA SER A 114 0.74 -6.88 10.96
C SER A 114 -0.20 -6.25 11.99
N VAL A 115 0.24 -5.14 12.57
CA VAL A 115 -0.59 -4.31 13.46
C VAL A 115 -1.58 -3.48 12.63
N THR A 116 -1.16 -3.04 11.44
CA THR A 116 -1.92 -2.10 10.61
C THR A 116 -3.06 -2.75 9.83
N VAL A 117 -2.98 -4.06 9.57
CA VAL A 117 -3.97 -4.75 8.74
C VAL A 117 -5.38 -4.72 9.34
N ALA A 118 -5.50 -4.60 10.66
CA ALA A 118 -6.81 -4.49 11.31
C ALA A 118 -7.58 -3.21 10.93
N GLY A 119 -6.89 -2.22 10.38
CA GLY A 119 -7.50 -0.99 9.82
C GLY A 119 -7.86 -1.11 8.34
N CYS A 120 -7.62 -2.26 7.72
CA CYS A 120 -7.83 -2.51 6.31
C CYS A 120 -8.97 -3.51 6.10
N ILE A 121 -9.56 -3.50 4.90
CA ILE A 121 -10.58 -4.49 4.53
C ILE A 121 -9.96 -5.83 4.14
N GLY A 122 -8.68 -5.84 3.78
CA GLY A 122 -7.96 -7.06 3.41
C GLY A 122 -6.47 -6.80 3.22
N GLN A 123 -5.74 -7.89 2.94
CA GLN A 123 -4.30 -7.88 2.77
C GLN A 123 -3.90 -8.75 1.58
N ILE A 124 -2.91 -8.30 0.83
CA ILE A 124 -2.28 -9.05 -0.26
C ILE A 124 -0.79 -9.11 0.02
N CYS A 125 -0.23 -10.31 0.14
CA CYS A 125 1.19 -10.53 0.41
C CYS A 125 1.84 -11.43 -0.63
N GLY A 126 3.08 -11.13 -1.01
CA GLY A 126 3.93 -12.07 -1.72
C GLY A 126 3.76 -12.14 -3.22
N LEU A 127 3.00 -11.25 -3.81
CA LEU A 127 2.73 -11.26 -5.25
C LEU A 127 3.51 -10.20 -6.03
N GLY A 128 4.56 -9.64 -5.43
CA GLY A 128 5.36 -8.62 -6.07
C GLY A 128 4.54 -7.38 -6.45
N PHE A 129 4.83 -6.80 -7.60
CA PHE A 129 4.10 -5.62 -8.09
C PHE A 129 2.62 -5.93 -8.38
N ALA A 130 2.31 -7.17 -8.78
CA ALA A 130 0.93 -7.56 -9.08
C ALA A 130 -0.01 -7.34 -7.90
N GLY A 131 0.48 -7.40 -6.67
CA GLY A 131 -0.32 -7.12 -5.48
C GLY A 131 -0.96 -5.74 -5.49
N TYR A 132 -0.23 -4.73 -5.98
CA TYR A 132 -0.77 -3.37 -6.12
C TYR A 132 -1.89 -3.30 -7.15
N ALA A 133 -1.74 -3.94 -8.30
CA ALA A 133 -2.77 -3.97 -9.33
C ALA A 133 -4.03 -4.67 -8.84
N LEU A 134 -3.88 -5.78 -8.12
CA LEU A 134 -5.00 -6.52 -7.54
C LEU A 134 -5.74 -5.69 -6.47
N ALA A 135 -5.00 -4.95 -5.65
CA ALA A 135 -5.60 -4.06 -4.67
C ALA A 135 -6.39 -2.93 -5.34
N LEU A 136 -5.83 -2.31 -6.38
CA LEU A 136 -6.54 -1.29 -7.17
C LEU A 136 -7.79 -1.86 -7.82
N GLU A 137 -7.72 -3.05 -8.39
CA GLU A 137 -8.86 -3.73 -8.99
C GLU A 137 -9.98 -3.97 -7.97
N ALA A 138 -9.62 -4.47 -6.79
CA ALA A 138 -10.59 -4.67 -5.72
C ALA A 138 -11.26 -3.37 -5.30
N LEU A 139 -10.48 -2.30 -5.12
CA LEU A 139 -11.02 -1.00 -4.70
C LEU A 139 -11.81 -0.30 -5.81
N ALA A 140 -11.50 -0.57 -7.07
CA ALA A 140 -12.24 0.00 -8.20
C ALA A 140 -13.72 -0.41 -8.20
N VAL A 141 -14.04 -1.57 -7.65
CA VAL A 141 -15.40 -2.16 -7.65
C VAL A 141 -15.95 -2.40 -6.25
N TYR A 142 -15.19 -2.06 -5.22
CA TYR A 142 -15.59 -2.33 -3.84
C TYR A 142 -16.87 -1.57 -3.47
N GLU A 143 -17.83 -2.31 -2.94
CA GLU A 143 -19.04 -1.78 -2.34
C GLU A 143 -19.14 -2.32 -0.91
N PRO A 144 -19.32 -1.45 0.10
CA PRO A 144 -19.51 -1.93 1.47
C PRO A 144 -20.75 -2.81 1.54
N GLU A 145 -20.63 -3.93 2.22
CA GLU A 145 -21.82 -4.75 2.50
C GLU A 145 -22.74 -3.96 3.43
N ALA A 146 -24.02 -3.96 3.08
CA ALA A 146 -25.05 -3.28 3.86
C ALA A 146 -25.26 -3.95 5.23
#